data_db45625ade7e6d1a33e949566aebf008
#
_entry.id   db45625ade7e6d1a33e949566aebf008
#
_cell.length_a   1.000
_cell.length_b   1.000
_cell.length_c   1.000
_cell.angle_alpha   90.00
_cell.angle_beta   90.00
_cell.angle_gamma   90.00
#
_symmetry.space_group_name_H-M   'P 1'
#
loop_
_entity.id
_entity.type
_entity.pdbx_description
1 polymer ?
#
loop_
_entity_poly.entity_id
_entity_poly.type
_entity_poly.pdbx_seq_one_letter_code
_entity_poly.pdbx_strand_id
1 'polypeptide(L)'
;MTNTAATNKEQSADPVSAQAATIPILVSLSFCHFLNDLIQSLIPALYPLLKTEFSLDFTQIGIITLAFQLTASLLQPTVGFYTDKNPMPFSLAIGMGSTLIGLLLLSVAPSYAMILIAAGLIGTGSAIFHPEASRVARMASGGKFGSAQAFFQVGGNVGQAVGPLLAAFIVLPHGQTAIAWVSLAALIAIVFLTRIGKWYGAHIKPSNKSTTTAASANLASDLPRARMLFLITILMLLLFSKNVYSASLTSFFTFYLIERFDLPVQAAQVQLFIFMAAIAIGTLIGGALTDRLGRRPMIWISILGTLPFTLALPYADLFWTGVLTIIIGLLMASAFPAILVFAHEVMPGRVGFVSGMFFGFSFGLGGLGAAVMGWLADLNGMSFVYQLCSFLPILGLVACFLPDMVAERRKYQRAN
;
A
#
# COMPACT_ATOMS: atom_id res chain seq x y z
N MET A 1 -8.46 6.38 -75.28
CA MET A 1 -7.66 5.63 -74.33
C MET A 1 -7.07 6.62 -73.38
N THR A 2 -7.77 6.94 -72.32
CA THR A 2 -7.32 7.89 -71.30
C THR A 2 -7.42 7.18 -69.95
N ASN A 3 -6.25 6.93 -69.40
CA ASN A 3 -6.04 6.18 -68.16
C ASN A 3 -6.06 7.19 -67.00
N THR A 4 -7.12 7.17 -66.19
CA THR A 4 -7.24 8.01 -64.98
C THR A 4 -6.75 7.19 -63.79
N ALA A 5 -5.52 7.46 -63.36
CA ALA A 5 -4.96 6.95 -62.13
C ALA A 5 -5.60 7.69 -60.96
N ALA A 6 -6.40 6.96 -60.16
CA ALA A 6 -6.92 7.42 -58.88
C ALA A 6 -5.78 7.38 -57.82
N THR A 7 -5.30 8.53 -57.40
CA THR A 7 -4.38 8.69 -56.27
C THR A 7 -5.15 8.48 -54.97
N ASN A 8 -4.97 7.32 -54.35
CA ASN A 8 -5.34 7.05 -52.96
C ASN A 8 -4.47 7.99 -52.07
N LYS A 9 -5.06 9.07 -51.58
CA LYS A 9 -4.51 9.80 -50.40
C LYS A 9 -4.72 8.91 -49.19
N GLU A 10 -3.65 8.25 -48.76
CA GLU A 10 -3.56 7.74 -47.39
C GLU A 10 -3.77 8.93 -46.45
N GLN A 11 -4.90 8.97 -45.79
CA GLN A 11 -5.11 9.81 -44.63
C GLN A 11 -4.15 9.35 -43.55
N SER A 12 -3.00 10.03 -43.45
CA SER A 12 -2.14 9.94 -42.29
C SER A 12 -2.99 10.35 -41.07
N ALA A 13 -3.31 9.38 -40.21
CA ALA A 13 -3.89 9.62 -38.91
C ALA A 13 -2.96 10.59 -38.19
N ASP A 14 -3.42 11.78 -37.90
CA ASP A 14 -2.71 12.76 -37.08
C ASP A 14 -2.26 12.07 -35.77
N PRO A 15 -0.96 12.13 -35.41
CA PRO A 15 -0.53 11.63 -34.12
C PRO A 15 -1.27 12.43 -33.04
N VAL A 16 -2.09 11.75 -32.26
CA VAL A 16 -2.71 12.32 -31.05
C VAL A 16 -1.63 13.10 -30.32
N SER A 17 -1.71 14.41 -30.33
CA SER A 17 -0.73 15.30 -29.71
C SER A 17 -0.53 14.83 -28.26
N ALA A 18 0.61 14.24 -27.99
CA ALA A 18 0.97 13.76 -26.66
C ALA A 18 0.96 14.95 -25.72
N GLN A 19 -0.08 15.05 -24.91
CA GLN A 19 -0.23 16.14 -23.95
C GLN A 19 0.99 16.09 -23.02
N ALA A 20 1.75 17.19 -22.92
CA ALA A 20 2.96 17.24 -22.11
C ALA A 20 2.62 16.92 -20.64
N ALA A 21 3.51 16.19 -19.95
CA ALA A 21 3.33 15.87 -18.53
C ALA A 21 3.25 17.16 -17.71
N THR A 22 2.27 17.24 -16.81
CA THR A 22 2.07 18.38 -15.91
C THR A 22 2.91 18.16 -14.64
N ILE A 23 4.20 18.44 -14.74
CA ILE A 23 5.18 18.20 -13.66
C ILE A 23 4.79 18.84 -12.32
N PRO A 24 4.33 20.13 -12.26
CA PRO A 24 3.92 20.71 -10.98
C PRO A 24 2.80 19.94 -10.27
N ILE A 25 1.86 19.38 -11.02
CA ILE A 25 0.78 18.55 -10.45
C ILE A 25 1.34 17.24 -9.90
N LEU A 26 2.23 16.56 -10.64
CA LEU A 26 2.87 15.32 -10.19
C LEU A 26 3.71 15.55 -8.93
N VAL A 27 4.51 16.61 -8.86
CA VAL A 27 5.31 16.98 -7.69
C VAL A 27 4.40 17.26 -6.49
N SER A 28 3.37 18.11 -6.67
CA SER A 28 2.41 18.41 -5.61
C SER A 28 1.70 17.17 -5.11
N LEU A 29 1.33 16.26 -6.02
CA LEU A 29 0.65 15.01 -5.68
C LEU A 29 1.55 14.03 -4.93
N SER A 30 2.82 13.89 -5.34
CA SER A 30 3.83 13.08 -4.63
C SER A 30 4.11 13.65 -3.24
N PHE A 31 4.16 14.98 -3.11
CA PHE A 31 4.29 15.64 -1.81
C PHE A 31 3.05 15.42 -0.91
N CYS A 32 1.83 15.50 -1.47
CA CYS A 32 0.63 15.17 -0.71
C CYS A 32 0.59 13.68 -0.30
N HIS A 33 1.13 12.78 -1.13
CA HIS A 33 1.27 11.36 -0.78
C HIS A 33 2.25 11.17 0.36
N PHE A 34 3.38 11.88 0.33
CA PHE A 34 4.31 11.92 1.45
C PHE A 34 3.62 12.33 2.76
N LEU A 35 2.85 13.41 2.75
CA LEU A 35 2.14 13.89 3.96
C LEU A 35 1.06 12.91 4.42
N ASN A 36 0.31 12.32 3.48
CA ASN A 36 -0.73 11.33 3.81
C ASN A 36 -0.14 10.08 4.48
N ASP A 37 0.92 9.52 3.91
CA ASP A 37 1.50 8.27 4.41
C ASP A 37 2.36 8.48 5.67
N LEU A 38 2.93 9.67 5.83
CA LEU A 38 3.55 10.11 7.07
C LEU A 38 2.55 10.11 8.24
N ILE A 39 1.33 10.62 8.01
CA ILE A 39 0.26 10.61 9.01
C ILE A 39 -0.20 9.17 9.30
N GLN A 40 -0.33 8.33 8.28
CA GLN A 40 -0.77 6.96 8.46
C GLN A 40 0.23 6.13 9.28
N SER A 41 1.52 6.26 8.99
CA SER A 41 2.57 5.53 9.70
C SER A 41 2.83 6.05 11.12
N LEU A 42 2.37 7.27 11.41
CA LEU A 42 2.38 7.80 12.77
C LEU A 42 1.49 6.97 13.72
N ILE A 43 0.32 6.47 13.25
CA ILE A 43 -0.63 5.74 14.09
C ILE A 43 0.03 4.56 14.83
N PRO A 44 0.63 3.57 14.14
CA PRO A 44 1.30 2.47 14.84
C PRO A 44 2.51 2.94 15.66
N ALA A 45 3.17 4.02 15.26
CA ALA A 45 4.26 4.58 16.03
C ALA A 45 3.81 5.20 17.37
N LEU A 46 2.54 5.56 17.50
CA LEU A 46 1.95 6.08 18.75
C LEU A 46 1.50 4.99 19.72
N TYR A 47 1.47 3.72 19.32
CA TYR A 47 0.93 2.64 20.16
C TYR A 47 1.58 2.51 21.54
N PRO A 48 2.90 2.67 21.73
CA PRO A 48 3.48 2.64 23.07
C PRO A 48 2.95 3.77 23.98
N LEU A 49 2.78 4.98 23.43
CA LEU A 49 2.20 6.12 24.15
C LEU A 49 0.75 5.82 24.55
N LEU A 50 -0.09 5.43 23.56
CA LEU A 50 -1.51 5.14 23.79
C LEU A 50 -1.71 3.96 24.76
N LYS A 51 -0.87 2.92 24.66
CA LYS A 51 -0.90 1.78 25.57
C LYS A 51 -0.69 2.23 27.02
N THR A 52 0.28 3.11 27.25
CA THR A 52 0.61 3.59 28.57
C THR A 52 -0.45 4.57 29.10
N GLU A 53 -0.87 5.56 28.31
CA GLU A 53 -1.81 6.60 28.75
C GLU A 53 -3.22 6.03 29.02
N PHE A 54 -3.66 5.05 28.23
CA PHE A 54 -5.01 4.47 28.35
C PHE A 54 -5.01 3.07 28.98
N SER A 55 -3.87 2.57 29.47
CA SER A 55 -3.71 1.23 30.06
C SER A 55 -4.26 0.13 29.13
N LEU A 56 -3.99 0.24 27.82
CA LEU A 56 -4.50 -0.69 26.80
C LEU A 56 -3.75 -2.03 26.85
N ASP A 57 -4.46 -3.10 26.59
CA ASP A 57 -3.86 -4.40 26.27
C ASP A 57 -3.42 -4.48 24.79
N PHE A 58 -2.71 -5.54 24.40
CA PHE A 58 -2.23 -5.70 23.03
C PHE A 58 -3.38 -6.03 22.06
N THR A 59 -4.44 -6.67 22.52
CA THR A 59 -5.67 -6.90 21.76
C THR A 59 -6.28 -5.57 21.33
N GLN A 60 -6.40 -4.62 22.25
CA GLN A 60 -6.92 -3.28 21.97
C GLN A 60 -6.04 -2.51 20.99
N ILE A 61 -4.72 -2.63 21.08
CA ILE A 61 -3.77 -2.07 20.10
C ILE A 61 -4.00 -2.69 18.71
N GLY A 62 -4.15 -4.02 18.64
CA GLY A 62 -4.46 -4.73 17.40
C GLY A 62 -5.79 -4.30 16.79
N ILE A 63 -6.81 -4.03 17.61
CA ILE A 63 -8.12 -3.54 17.16
C ILE A 63 -8.03 -2.09 16.62
N ILE A 64 -7.16 -1.23 17.16
CA ILE A 64 -6.90 0.09 16.57
C ILE A 64 -6.34 -0.07 15.14
N THR A 65 -5.36 -0.95 14.97
CA THR A 65 -4.82 -1.28 13.64
C THR A 65 -5.91 -1.81 12.71
N LEU A 66 -6.76 -2.73 13.21
CA LEU A 66 -7.86 -3.29 12.42
C LEU A 66 -8.84 -2.20 11.99
N ALA A 67 -9.28 -1.32 12.89
CA ALA A 67 -10.21 -0.23 12.60
C ALA A 67 -9.66 0.71 11.52
N PHE A 68 -8.39 1.10 11.66
CA PHE A 68 -7.68 1.93 10.67
C PHE A 68 -7.58 1.22 9.31
N GLN A 69 -7.06 0.00 9.28
CA GLN A 69 -6.81 -0.71 8.02
C GLN A 69 -8.11 -1.16 7.33
N LEU A 70 -9.14 -1.51 8.09
CA LEU A 70 -10.43 -1.90 7.55
C LEU A 70 -11.10 -0.73 6.83
N THR A 71 -11.13 0.45 7.45
CA THR A 71 -11.68 1.66 6.82
C THR A 71 -10.82 2.12 5.65
N ALA A 72 -9.49 2.06 5.78
CA ALA A 72 -8.56 2.40 4.70
C ALA A 72 -8.67 1.47 3.49
N SER A 73 -9.07 0.20 3.65
CA SER A 73 -9.07 -0.79 2.58
C SER A 73 -10.43 -1.04 1.94
N LEU A 74 -11.47 -1.28 2.75
CA LEU A 74 -12.78 -1.66 2.24
C LEU A 74 -13.48 -0.53 1.48
N LEU A 75 -13.19 0.71 1.83
CA LEU A 75 -13.79 1.86 1.15
C LEU A 75 -13.10 2.20 -0.19
N GLN A 76 -11.83 1.79 -0.41
CA GLN A 76 -11.11 2.12 -1.65
C GLN A 76 -11.82 1.64 -2.93
N PRO A 77 -12.26 0.37 -3.05
CA PRO A 77 -12.98 -0.09 -4.23
C PRO A 77 -14.30 0.65 -4.44
N THR A 78 -15.00 0.95 -3.35
CA THR A 78 -16.28 1.67 -3.38
C THR A 78 -16.09 3.10 -3.85
N VAL A 79 -15.10 3.81 -3.29
CA VAL A 79 -14.74 5.17 -3.71
C VAL A 79 -14.31 5.17 -5.16
N GLY A 80 -13.38 4.28 -5.56
CA GLY A 80 -12.92 4.19 -6.93
C GLY A 80 -14.05 3.95 -7.93
N PHE A 81 -14.96 3.01 -7.64
CA PHE A 81 -16.12 2.73 -8.47
C PHE A 81 -17.10 3.90 -8.58
N TYR A 82 -17.33 4.60 -7.47
CA TYR A 82 -18.22 5.76 -7.46
C TYR A 82 -17.63 6.94 -8.25
N THR A 83 -16.37 7.25 -8.03
CA THR A 83 -15.68 8.37 -8.66
C THR A 83 -15.31 8.11 -10.13
N ASP A 84 -15.25 6.84 -10.56
CA ASP A 84 -15.15 6.49 -11.99
C ASP A 84 -16.39 6.92 -12.77
N LYS A 85 -17.56 6.85 -12.14
CA LYS A 85 -18.84 7.26 -12.74
C LYS A 85 -19.14 8.75 -12.54
N ASN A 86 -18.77 9.27 -11.38
CA ASN A 86 -19.05 10.62 -10.93
C ASN A 86 -17.74 11.29 -10.50
N PRO A 87 -16.94 11.84 -11.43
CA PRO A 87 -15.69 12.49 -11.09
C PRO A 87 -15.88 13.61 -10.05
N MET A 88 -15.15 13.53 -8.95
CA MET A 88 -15.24 14.49 -7.84
C MET A 88 -13.91 15.23 -7.67
N PRO A 89 -13.73 16.41 -8.27
CA PRO A 89 -12.45 17.14 -8.28
C PRO A 89 -11.86 17.43 -6.91
N PHE A 90 -12.70 17.60 -5.90
CA PHE A 90 -12.28 17.94 -4.53
C PHE A 90 -12.29 16.74 -3.57
N SER A 91 -12.52 15.51 -4.07
CA SER A 91 -12.53 14.29 -3.24
C SER A 91 -11.25 14.12 -2.43
N LEU A 92 -10.09 14.40 -3.03
CA LEU A 92 -8.79 14.35 -2.35
C LEU A 92 -8.71 15.29 -1.14
N ALA A 93 -9.18 16.54 -1.30
CA ALA A 93 -9.19 17.52 -0.22
C ALA A 93 -10.20 17.12 0.89
N ILE A 94 -11.36 16.58 0.51
CA ILE A 94 -12.39 16.06 1.44
C ILE A 94 -11.83 14.87 2.23
N GLY A 95 -11.18 13.92 1.55
CA GLY A 95 -10.52 12.78 2.19
C GLY A 95 -9.46 13.22 3.21
N MET A 96 -8.60 14.17 2.82
CA MET A 96 -7.61 14.73 3.75
C MET A 96 -8.27 15.51 4.90
N GLY A 97 -9.46 16.10 4.70
CA GLY A 97 -10.28 16.69 5.74
C GLY A 97 -10.73 15.66 6.78
N SER A 98 -11.13 14.46 6.36
CA SER A 98 -11.42 13.34 7.28
C SER A 98 -10.19 12.95 8.10
N THR A 99 -9.01 12.87 7.46
CA THR A 99 -7.74 12.63 8.14
C THR A 99 -7.42 13.72 9.16
N LEU A 100 -7.62 15.00 8.81
CA LEU A 100 -7.44 16.14 9.72
C LEU A 100 -8.33 16.02 10.96
N ILE A 101 -9.61 15.77 10.77
CA ILE A 101 -10.57 15.58 11.87
C ILE A 101 -10.14 14.39 12.75
N GLY A 102 -9.74 13.29 12.14
CA GLY A 102 -9.24 12.12 12.85
C GLY A 102 -8.01 12.44 13.72
N LEU A 103 -7.02 13.18 13.21
CA LEU A 103 -5.84 13.61 13.97
C LEU A 103 -6.21 14.52 15.15
N LEU A 104 -7.08 15.49 14.91
CA LEU A 104 -7.54 16.40 15.98
C LEU A 104 -8.31 15.64 17.06
N LEU A 105 -9.19 14.70 16.67
CA LEU A 105 -9.86 13.83 17.64
C LEU A 105 -8.88 12.96 18.41
N LEU A 106 -7.88 12.38 17.72
CA LEU A 106 -6.86 11.56 18.37
C LEU A 106 -6.04 12.37 19.37
N SER A 107 -5.74 13.64 19.07
CA SER A 107 -4.94 14.50 19.95
C SER A 107 -5.62 14.86 21.29
N VAL A 108 -6.95 14.78 21.35
CA VAL A 108 -7.75 15.10 22.53
C VAL A 108 -8.64 13.93 22.99
N ALA A 109 -8.41 12.73 22.46
CA ALA A 109 -9.23 11.56 22.77
C ALA A 109 -9.16 11.22 24.26
N PRO A 110 -10.29 11.22 25.00
CA PRO A 110 -10.31 10.88 26.44
C PRO A 110 -10.59 9.39 26.67
N SER A 111 -10.84 8.61 25.62
CA SER A 111 -11.26 7.21 25.73
C SER A 111 -10.84 6.36 24.54
N TYR A 112 -10.74 5.05 24.76
CA TYR A 112 -10.43 4.08 23.73
C TYR A 112 -11.43 4.13 22.56
N ALA A 113 -12.72 4.31 22.81
CA ALA A 113 -13.73 4.42 21.76
C ALA A 113 -13.46 5.61 20.82
N MET A 114 -13.03 6.75 21.37
CA MET A 114 -12.69 7.91 20.55
C MET A 114 -11.39 7.69 19.75
N ILE A 115 -10.42 6.94 20.26
CA ILE A 115 -9.22 6.52 19.52
C ILE A 115 -9.64 5.67 18.30
N LEU A 116 -10.57 4.72 18.47
CA LEU A 116 -11.07 3.89 17.36
C LEU A 116 -11.77 4.73 16.28
N ILE A 117 -12.60 5.70 16.69
CA ILE A 117 -13.28 6.61 15.76
C ILE A 117 -12.23 7.46 15.01
N ALA A 118 -11.25 8.01 15.72
CA ALA A 118 -10.17 8.78 15.13
C ALA A 118 -9.36 7.98 14.11
N ALA A 119 -8.98 6.74 14.46
CA ALA A 119 -8.29 5.81 13.56
C ALA A 119 -9.13 5.49 12.31
N GLY A 120 -10.43 5.26 12.48
CA GLY A 120 -11.37 5.03 11.38
C GLY A 120 -11.50 6.23 10.44
N LEU A 121 -11.52 7.45 10.97
CA LEU A 121 -11.56 8.68 10.16
C LEU A 121 -10.27 8.89 9.36
N ILE A 122 -9.11 8.61 9.95
CA ILE A 122 -7.82 8.67 9.27
C ILE A 122 -7.79 7.62 8.14
N GLY A 123 -8.26 6.39 8.42
CA GLY A 123 -8.38 5.33 7.43
C GLY A 123 -9.33 5.70 6.27
N THR A 124 -10.47 6.33 6.57
CA THR A 124 -11.41 6.81 5.56
C THR A 124 -10.77 7.85 4.63
N GLY A 125 -9.98 8.78 5.19
CA GLY A 125 -9.22 9.75 4.40
C GLY A 125 -8.25 9.08 3.44
N SER A 126 -7.54 8.07 3.91
CA SER A 126 -6.63 7.25 3.11
C SER A 126 -7.35 6.49 1.99
N ALA A 127 -8.53 5.93 2.28
CA ALA A 127 -9.34 5.19 1.32
C ALA A 127 -9.80 6.05 0.13
N ILE A 128 -10.04 7.33 0.36
CA ILE A 128 -10.37 8.31 -0.69
C ILE A 128 -9.10 8.73 -1.43
N PHE A 129 -8.00 8.93 -0.70
CA PHE A 129 -6.79 9.51 -1.26
C PHE A 129 -6.15 8.62 -2.35
N HIS A 130 -5.89 7.35 -2.07
CA HIS A 130 -5.09 6.50 -2.96
C HIS A 130 -5.69 6.30 -4.36
N PRO A 131 -6.99 5.92 -4.54
CA PRO A 131 -7.55 5.72 -5.87
C PRO A 131 -7.64 7.03 -6.66
N GLU A 132 -8.02 8.13 -6.01
CA GLU A 132 -8.18 9.41 -6.68
C GLU A 132 -6.83 10.05 -7.03
N ALA A 133 -5.84 9.98 -6.15
CA ALA A 133 -4.50 10.47 -6.41
C ALA A 133 -3.83 9.71 -7.57
N SER A 134 -3.98 8.38 -7.61
CA SER A 134 -3.52 7.55 -8.73
C SER A 134 -4.17 7.97 -10.06
N ARG A 135 -5.48 8.29 -10.05
CA ARG A 135 -6.21 8.80 -11.23
C ARG A 135 -5.64 10.12 -11.70
N VAL A 136 -5.46 11.08 -10.79
CA VAL A 136 -4.88 12.40 -11.11
C VAL A 136 -3.45 12.26 -11.62
N ALA A 137 -2.63 11.41 -11.01
CA ALA A 137 -1.26 11.13 -11.48
C ALA A 137 -1.26 10.60 -12.93
N ARG A 138 -2.21 9.71 -13.25
CA ARG A 138 -2.38 9.21 -14.62
C ARG A 138 -2.78 10.31 -15.60
N MET A 139 -3.70 11.21 -15.21
CA MET A 139 -4.11 12.34 -16.05
C MET A 139 -2.95 13.32 -16.30
N ALA A 140 -2.14 13.58 -15.27
CA ALA A 140 -1.00 14.50 -15.34
C ALA A 140 0.25 13.90 -16.01
N SER A 141 0.25 12.61 -16.37
CA SER A 141 1.43 11.86 -16.81
C SER A 141 1.95 12.18 -18.22
N GLY A 142 1.12 12.82 -19.05
CA GLY A 142 1.47 13.03 -20.47
C GLY A 142 1.71 11.71 -21.24
N GLY A 143 1.01 10.63 -20.88
CA GLY A 143 1.15 9.30 -21.48
C GLY A 143 2.22 8.41 -20.84
N LYS A 144 3.09 8.95 -19.97
CA LYS A 144 4.13 8.19 -19.24
C LYS A 144 3.59 7.66 -17.89
N PHE A 145 2.57 6.83 -17.94
CA PHE A 145 1.81 6.38 -16.75
C PHE A 145 2.68 5.69 -15.70
N GLY A 146 3.59 4.80 -16.11
CA GLY A 146 4.47 4.08 -15.19
C GLY A 146 5.39 5.01 -14.42
N SER A 147 6.04 5.95 -15.10
CA SER A 147 6.94 6.93 -14.47
C SER A 147 6.20 7.86 -13.51
N ALA A 148 5.00 8.32 -13.89
CA ALA A 148 4.17 9.17 -13.04
C ALA A 148 3.73 8.44 -11.76
N GLN A 149 3.32 7.16 -11.89
CA GLN A 149 2.93 6.33 -10.76
C GLN A 149 4.12 6.01 -9.85
N ALA A 150 5.29 5.72 -10.42
CA ALA A 150 6.51 5.48 -9.65
C ALA A 150 6.92 6.73 -8.85
N PHE A 151 6.88 7.90 -9.48
CA PHE A 151 7.19 9.18 -8.82
C PHE A 151 6.20 9.49 -7.69
N PHE A 152 4.91 9.25 -7.92
CA PHE A 152 3.87 9.35 -6.89
C PHE A 152 4.15 8.41 -5.71
N GLN A 153 4.53 7.16 -5.98
CA GLN A 153 4.78 6.16 -4.94
C GLN A 153 6.02 6.46 -4.09
N VAL A 154 7.03 7.12 -4.65
CA VAL A 154 8.22 7.56 -3.88
C VAL A 154 7.80 8.48 -2.72
N GLY A 155 6.88 9.42 -2.96
CA GLY A 155 6.37 10.28 -1.89
C GLY A 155 5.80 9.46 -0.73
N GLY A 156 4.87 8.54 -1.00
CA GLY A 156 4.27 7.69 0.02
C GLY A 156 5.28 6.86 0.80
N ASN A 157 6.20 6.17 0.10
CA ASN A 157 7.20 5.34 0.75
C ASN A 157 8.12 6.14 1.70
N VAL A 158 8.52 7.35 1.30
CA VAL A 158 9.32 8.24 2.15
C VAL A 158 8.51 8.74 3.35
N GLY A 159 7.24 9.13 3.12
CA GLY A 159 6.33 9.55 4.18
C GLY A 159 6.15 8.46 5.23
N GLN A 160 5.89 7.24 4.78
CA GLN A 160 5.70 6.08 5.64
C GLN A 160 6.94 5.79 6.52
N ALA A 161 8.14 5.98 5.99
CA ALA A 161 9.36 5.82 6.76
C ALA A 161 9.52 6.92 7.84
N VAL A 162 9.14 8.16 7.56
CA VAL A 162 9.38 9.31 8.46
C VAL A 162 8.43 9.36 9.65
N GLY A 163 7.23 8.75 9.58
CA GLY A 163 6.24 8.81 10.66
C GLY A 163 6.74 8.40 12.05
N PRO A 164 7.49 7.27 12.21
CA PRO A 164 8.09 6.91 13.49
C PRO A 164 9.05 7.95 14.08
N LEU A 165 9.76 8.72 13.23
CA LEU A 165 10.61 9.82 13.71
C LEU A 165 9.78 10.98 14.27
N LEU A 166 8.63 11.30 13.65
CA LEU A 166 7.71 12.27 14.21
C LEU A 166 7.17 11.82 15.58
N ALA A 167 6.81 10.54 15.71
CA ALA A 167 6.42 9.98 17.01
C ALA A 167 7.54 10.16 18.03
N ALA A 168 8.77 9.73 17.68
CA ALA A 168 9.92 9.72 18.58
C ALA A 168 10.31 11.11 19.09
N PHE A 169 10.37 12.10 18.19
CA PHE A 169 10.99 13.40 18.48
C PHE A 169 9.98 14.53 18.68
N ILE A 170 8.73 14.37 18.25
CA ILE A 170 7.70 15.40 18.42
C ILE A 170 6.63 14.95 19.40
N VAL A 171 6.00 13.77 19.18
CA VAL A 171 4.83 13.41 19.99
C VAL A 171 5.24 12.85 21.36
N LEU A 172 6.17 11.90 21.41
CA LEU A 172 6.56 11.26 22.67
C LEU A 172 7.07 12.25 23.75
N PRO A 173 7.89 13.28 23.41
CA PRO A 173 8.33 14.24 24.40
C PRO A 173 7.24 15.19 24.94
N HIS A 174 6.16 15.40 24.17
CA HIS A 174 5.14 16.41 24.47
C HIS A 174 3.75 15.78 24.75
N GLY A 175 3.64 14.44 24.70
CA GLY A 175 2.41 13.71 24.99
C GLY A 175 1.37 13.73 23.86
N GLN A 176 0.21 13.15 24.13
CA GLN A 176 -0.88 12.94 23.17
C GLN A 176 -1.31 14.22 22.45
N THR A 177 -1.39 15.36 23.16
CA THR A 177 -1.84 16.64 22.59
C THR A 177 -0.94 17.15 21.46
N ALA A 178 0.34 16.74 21.46
CA ALA A 178 1.27 17.11 20.39
C ALA A 178 0.91 16.50 19.01
N ILE A 179 0.03 15.50 18.97
CA ILE A 179 -0.54 14.98 17.71
C ILE A 179 -1.24 16.11 16.93
N ALA A 180 -1.80 17.11 17.62
CA ALA A 180 -2.40 18.28 16.98
C ALA A 180 -1.43 19.03 16.07
N TRP A 181 -0.13 19.06 16.37
CA TRP A 181 0.89 19.69 15.50
C TRP A 181 1.02 18.96 14.15
N VAL A 182 0.82 17.64 14.13
CA VAL A 182 0.86 16.86 12.90
C VAL A 182 -0.33 17.20 11.98
N SER A 183 -1.42 17.73 12.53
CA SER A 183 -2.56 18.24 11.77
C SER A 183 -2.18 19.37 10.80
N LEU A 184 -1.07 20.10 11.08
CA LEU A 184 -0.52 21.07 10.11
C LEU A 184 -0.13 20.42 8.79
N ALA A 185 0.39 19.18 8.82
CA ALA A 185 0.70 18.44 7.60
C ALA A 185 -0.57 18.16 6.79
N ALA A 186 -1.67 17.77 7.45
CA ALA A 186 -2.95 17.58 6.79
C ALA A 186 -3.51 18.89 6.21
N LEU A 187 -3.39 20.02 6.94
CA LEU A 187 -3.80 21.34 6.44
C LEU A 187 -2.99 21.76 5.21
N ILE A 188 -1.66 21.58 5.24
CA ILE A 188 -0.80 21.85 4.10
C ILE A 188 -1.24 20.99 2.91
N ALA A 189 -1.47 19.70 3.13
CA ALA A 189 -1.94 18.80 2.08
C ALA A 189 -3.28 19.26 1.50
N ILE A 190 -4.26 19.69 2.32
CA ILE A 190 -5.56 20.21 1.86
C ILE A 190 -5.39 21.41 0.92
N VAL A 191 -4.46 22.33 1.23
CA VAL A 191 -4.19 23.51 0.36
C VAL A 191 -3.68 23.07 -1.01
N PHE A 192 -2.72 22.14 -1.06
CA PHE A 192 -2.20 21.60 -2.32
C PHE A 192 -3.28 20.80 -3.07
N LEU A 193 -4.02 19.94 -2.37
CA LEU A 193 -5.07 19.10 -2.94
C LEU A 193 -6.25 19.92 -3.48
N THR A 194 -6.56 21.05 -2.86
CA THR A 194 -7.56 22.00 -3.38
C THR A 194 -7.11 22.62 -4.71
N ARG A 195 -5.81 22.97 -4.84
CA ARG A 195 -5.25 23.45 -6.11
C ARG A 195 -5.26 22.36 -7.18
N ILE A 196 -4.89 21.12 -6.80
CA ILE A 196 -4.98 19.95 -7.68
C ILE A 196 -6.43 19.71 -8.10
N GLY A 197 -7.40 19.85 -7.18
CA GLY A 197 -8.83 19.70 -7.47
C GLY A 197 -9.33 20.71 -8.51
N LYS A 198 -8.91 21.99 -8.43
CA LYS A 198 -9.21 22.99 -9.46
C LYS A 198 -8.65 22.58 -10.83
N TRP A 199 -7.39 22.14 -10.87
CA TRP A 199 -6.77 21.65 -12.09
C TRP A 199 -7.50 20.41 -12.63
N TYR A 200 -7.84 19.45 -11.76
CA TYR A 200 -8.58 18.24 -12.12
C TYR A 200 -9.93 18.59 -12.74
N GLY A 201 -10.73 19.48 -12.09
CA GLY A 201 -12.02 19.93 -12.61
C GLY A 201 -11.95 20.57 -13.99
N ALA A 202 -10.89 21.33 -14.27
CA ALA A 202 -10.67 21.95 -15.58
C ALA A 202 -10.27 20.94 -16.68
N HIS A 203 -9.76 19.75 -16.30
CA HIS A 203 -9.27 18.74 -17.24
C HIS A 203 -10.17 17.49 -17.34
N ILE A 204 -11.30 17.45 -16.61
CA ILE A 204 -12.31 16.41 -16.79
C ILE A 204 -12.95 16.60 -18.16
N LYS A 205 -12.67 15.69 -19.08
CA LYS A 205 -13.42 15.59 -20.32
C LYS A 205 -14.79 14.97 -20.01
N PRO A 206 -15.92 15.51 -20.53
CA PRO A 206 -17.20 14.82 -20.44
C PRO A 206 -17.01 13.40 -20.98
N SER A 207 -17.31 12.41 -20.17
CA SER A 207 -17.20 11.02 -20.55
C SER A 207 -18.16 10.75 -21.70
N ASN A 208 -17.67 10.80 -22.92
CA ASN A 208 -18.31 10.07 -24.00
C ASN A 208 -18.20 8.60 -23.63
N LYS A 209 -19.36 8.00 -23.37
CA LYS A 209 -19.49 6.60 -22.98
C LYS A 209 -18.61 5.71 -23.84
N SER A 210 -17.71 4.98 -23.18
CA SER A 210 -17.27 3.67 -23.63
C SER A 210 -16.48 3.57 -24.95
N THR A 211 -15.16 3.79 -24.86
CA THR A 211 -14.26 3.14 -25.82
C THR A 211 -13.20 2.24 -25.13
N THR A 212 -13.10 2.27 -23.80
CA THR A 212 -12.12 1.46 -23.06
C THR A 212 -12.62 0.07 -22.69
N THR A 213 -13.92 -0.20 -22.77
CA THR A 213 -14.50 -1.49 -22.36
C THR A 213 -14.46 -2.55 -23.47
N ALA A 214 -14.45 -2.15 -24.74
CA ALA A 214 -14.52 -3.11 -25.85
C ALA A 214 -13.18 -3.79 -26.15
N ALA A 215 -12.04 -3.09 -26.04
CA ALA A 215 -10.73 -3.68 -26.25
C ALA A 215 -10.28 -4.60 -25.11
N SER A 216 -10.74 -4.32 -23.88
CA SER A 216 -10.44 -5.17 -22.71
C SER A 216 -11.35 -6.38 -22.56
N ALA A 217 -12.54 -6.36 -23.16
CA ALA A 217 -13.51 -7.46 -23.05
C ALA A 217 -13.13 -8.68 -23.92
N ASN A 218 -12.30 -8.50 -24.94
CA ASN A 218 -11.87 -9.59 -25.84
C ASN A 218 -10.63 -10.37 -25.36
N LEU A 219 -10.03 -9.97 -24.23
CA LEU A 219 -8.99 -10.75 -23.54
C LEU A 219 -9.64 -11.66 -22.49
N ALA A 220 -10.50 -12.59 -22.93
CA ALA A 220 -10.92 -13.69 -22.06
C ALA A 220 -9.66 -14.45 -21.59
N SER A 221 -9.63 -14.84 -20.32
CA SER A 221 -8.52 -15.68 -19.84
C SER A 221 -8.64 -17.02 -20.57
N ASP A 222 -7.63 -17.39 -21.35
CA ASP A 222 -7.52 -18.72 -21.99
C ASP A 222 -7.42 -19.85 -20.94
N LEU A 223 -7.41 -19.50 -19.65
CA LEU A 223 -7.29 -20.43 -18.54
C LEU A 223 -8.65 -20.98 -18.11
N PRO A 224 -8.77 -22.29 -17.85
CA PRO A 224 -9.96 -22.87 -17.24
C PRO A 224 -10.26 -22.19 -15.89
N ARG A 225 -11.55 -21.97 -15.60
CA ARG A 225 -11.99 -21.27 -14.36
C ARG A 225 -11.40 -21.88 -13.09
N ALA A 226 -11.31 -23.20 -13.00
CA ALA A 226 -10.72 -23.91 -11.87
C ALA A 226 -9.23 -23.57 -11.70
N ARG A 227 -8.48 -23.51 -12.81
CA ARG A 227 -7.05 -23.16 -12.78
C ARG A 227 -6.84 -21.69 -12.39
N MET A 228 -7.65 -20.80 -12.93
CA MET A 228 -7.64 -19.38 -12.56
C MET A 228 -7.89 -19.19 -11.04
N LEU A 229 -8.94 -19.83 -10.50
CA LEU A 229 -9.25 -19.75 -9.07
C LEU A 229 -8.10 -20.33 -8.22
N PHE A 230 -7.52 -21.44 -8.62
CA PHE A 230 -6.36 -22.04 -7.93
C PHE A 230 -5.18 -21.08 -7.85
N LEU A 231 -4.82 -20.43 -8.98
CA LEU A 231 -3.72 -19.47 -9.02
C LEU A 231 -4.00 -18.22 -8.16
N ILE A 232 -5.23 -17.70 -8.22
CA ILE A 232 -5.64 -16.57 -7.37
C ILE A 232 -5.56 -16.96 -5.88
N THR A 233 -5.99 -18.15 -5.51
CA THR A 233 -5.89 -18.64 -4.11
C THR A 233 -4.44 -18.69 -3.65
N ILE A 234 -3.52 -19.20 -4.48
CA ILE A 234 -2.07 -19.19 -4.17
C ILE A 234 -1.58 -17.77 -3.95
N LEU A 235 -1.90 -16.84 -4.86
CA LEU A 235 -1.47 -15.45 -4.74
C LEU A 235 -2.04 -14.78 -3.50
N MET A 236 -3.29 -15.08 -3.12
CA MET A 236 -3.91 -14.59 -1.88
C MET A 236 -3.23 -15.16 -0.63
N LEU A 237 -2.84 -16.44 -0.64
CA LEU A 237 -2.12 -17.05 0.48
C LEU A 237 -0.72 -16.45 0.65
N LEU A 238 -0.03 -16.18 -0.46
CA LEU A 238 1.27 -15.49 -0.44
C LEU A 238 1.12 -14.07 0.12
N LEU A 239 0.06 -13.37 -0.29
CA LEU A 239 -0.24 -12.04 0.18
C LEU A 239 -0.59 -12.02 1.68
N PHE A 240 -1.38 -13.01 2.14
CA PHE A 240 -1.68 -13.23 3.56
C PHE A 240 -0.39 -13.37 4.37
N SER A 241 0.48 -14.29 3.99
CA SER A 241 1.77 -14.53 4.65
C SER A 241 2.57 -13.24 4.82
N LYS A 242 2.77 -12.51 3.70
CA LYS A 242 3.53 -11.27 3.69
C LYS A 242 2.89 -10.18 4.54
N ASN A 243 1.58 -9.94 4.39
CA ASN A 243 0.93 -8.80 5.04
C ASN A 243 0.75 -9.01 6.54
N VAL A 244 0.45 -10.22 6.99
CA VAL A 244 0.37 -10.53 8.42
C VAL A 244 1.75 -10.37 9.06
N TYR A 245 2.81 -10.88 8.42
CA TYR A 245 4.18 -10.68 8.92
C TYR A 245 4.58 -9.20 8.91
N SER A 246 4.28 -8.46 7.85
CA SER A 246 4.52 -7.01 7.80
C SER A 246 3.78 -6.27 8.90
N ALA A 247 2.50 -6.63 9.17
CA ALA A 247 1.71 -6.03 10.23
C ALA A 247 2.30 -6.32 11.63
N SER A 248 2.92 -7.48 11.84
CA SER A 248 3.62 -7.78 13.10
C SER A 248 4.76 -6.79 13.35
N LEU A 249 5.55 -6.50 12.31
CA LEU A 249 6.66 -5.55 12.43
C LEU A 249 6.18 -4.10 12.52
N THR A 250 5.19 -3.70 11.75
CA THR A 250 4.73 -2.30 11.76
C THR A 250 3.96 -1.94 13.03
N SER A 251 3.19 -2.87 13.61
CA SER A 251 2.33 -2.59 14.77
C SER A 251 2.94 -2.95 16.10
N PHE A 252 3.83 -3.95 16.14
CA PHE A 252 4.31 -4.51 17.41
C PHE A 252 5.83 -4.51 17.58
N PHE A 253 6.60 -4.10 16.57
CA PHE A 253 8.07 -4.15 16.65
C PHE A 253 8.64 -3.30 17.78
N THR A 254 8.09 -2.12 18.00
CA THR A 254 8.50 -1.25 19.11
C THR A 254 8.27 -1.93 20.45
N PHE A 255 7.15 -2.61 20.65
CA PHE A 255 6.87 -3.36 21.88
C PHE A 255 7.82 -4.54 22.06
N TYR A 256 8.10 -5.28 20.99
CA TYR A 256 9.07 -6.37 21.03
C TYR A 256 10.46 -5.88 21.44
N LEU A 257 10.91 -4.76 20.89
CA LEU A 257 12.22 -4.18 21.25
C LEU A 257 12.28 -3.69 22.68
N ILE A 258 11.19 -3.07 23.18
CA ILE A 258 11.09 -2.60 24.57
C ILE A 258 11.07 -3.80 25.52
N GLU A 259 10.23 -4.81 25.27
CA GLU A 259 10.09 -5.98 26.16
C GLU A 259 11.35 -6.84 26.21
N ARG A 260 12.01 -7.05 25.05
CA ARG A 260 13.15 -7.96 24.94
C ARG A 260 14.50 -7.35 25.28
N PHE A 261 14.69 -6.08 24.95
CA PHE A 261 16.00 -5.41 25.06
C PHE A 261 16.00 -4.21 26.00
N ASP A 262 14.88 -3.96 26.70
CA ASP A 262 14.68 -2.80 27.59
C ASP A 262 15.02 -1.45 26.94
N LEU A 263 14.70 -1.34 25.64
CA LEU A 263 14.98 -0.13 24.89
C LEU A 263 14.04 1.01 25.28
N PRO A 264 14.54 2.25 25.37
CA PRO A 264 13.67 3.42 25.42
C PRO A 264 12.77 3.48 24.19
N VAL A 265 11.52 3.93 24.37
CA VAL A 265 10.52 4.00 23.28
C VAL A 265 11.06 4.76 22.06
N GLN A 266 11.81 5.85 22.29
CA GLN A 266 12.43 6.64 21.21
C GLN A 266 13.41 5.81 20.37
N ALA A 267 14.27 5.03 21.03
CA ALA A 267 15.23 4.16 20.33
C ALA A 267 14.50 3.07 19.51
N ALA A 268 13.44 2.48 20.08
CA ALA A 268 12.61 1.52 19.38
C ALA A 268 11.91 2.13 18.14
N GLN A 269 11.48 3.39 18.22
CA GLN A 269 10.91 4.10 17.06
C GLN A 269 11.95 4.38 15.96
N VAL A 270 13.19 4.67 16.34
CA VAL A 270 14.29 4.79 15.35
C VAL A 270 14.54 3.46 14.64
N GLN A 271 14.46 2.33 15.32
CA GLN A 271 14.56 1.01 14.70
C GLN A 271 13.39 0.74 13.75
N LEU A 272 12.17 1.15 14.12
CA LEU A 272 11.00 1.06 13.24
C LEU A 272 11.16 1.94 11.99
N PHE A 273 11.71 3.16 12.13
CA PHE A 273 12.07 4.01 10.99
C PHE A 273 13.06 3.30 10.05
N ILE A 274 14.12 2.70 10.60
CA ILE A 274 15.13 1.98 9.80
C ILE A 274 14.49 0.83 9.00
N PHE A 275 13.60 0.06 9.64
CA PHE A 275 12.84 -0.99 8.97
C PHE A 275 11.96 -0.43 7.84
N MET A 276 11.20 0.63 8.08
CA MET A 276 10.34 1.24 7.06
C MET A 276 11.13 1.89 5.93
N ALA A 277 12.28 2.50 6.23
CA ALA A 277 13.21 3.02 5.22
C ALA A 277 13.76 1.89 4.34
N ALA A 278 14.07 0.74 4.94
CA ALA A 278 14.48 -0.45 4.20
C ALA A 278 13.37 -0.95 3.26
N ILE A 279 12.10 -0.94 3.69
CA ILE A 279 10.94 -1.24 2.83
C ILE A 279 10.87 -0.25 1.66
N ALA A 280 11.02 1.05 1.92
CA ALA A 280 10.96 2.07 0.87
C ALA A 280 12.04 1.85 -0.20
N ILE A 281 13.29 1.62 0.23
CA ILE A 281 14.42 1.32 -0.65
C ILE A 281 14.19 -0.01 -1.38
N GLY A 282 13.75 -1.05 -0.68
CA GLY A 282 13.45 -2.36 -1.25
C GLY A 282 12.35 -2.33 -2.30
N THR A 283 11.35 -1.47 -2.15
CA THR A 283 10.30 -1.29 -3.17
C THR A 283 10.87 -0.73 -4.47
N LEU A 284 11.77 0.27 -4.39
CA LEU A 284 12.42 0.86 -5.57
C LEU A 284 13.33 -0.15 -6.28
N ILE A 285 14.18 -0.83 -5.52
CA ILE A 285 15.09 -1.85 -6.06
C ILE A 285 14.30 -3.04 -6.61
N GLY A 286 13.29 -3.49 -5.87
CA GLY A 286 12.47 -4.65 -6.22
C GLY A 286 11.66 -4.45 -7.50
N GLY A 287 11.15 -3.24 -7.75
CA GLY A 287 10.49 -2.90 -9.01
C GLY A 287 11.43 -3.08 -10.20
N ALA A 288 12.61 -2.47 -10.16
CA ALA A 288 13.63 -2.58 -11.22
C ALA A 288 14.13 -4.03 -11.40
N LEU A 289 14.23 -4.78 -10.31
CA LEU A 289 14.68 -6.17 -10.34
C LEU A 289 13.60 -7.12 -10.89
N THR A 290 12.33 -6.83 -10.63
CA THR A 290 11.18 -7.58 -11.19
C THR A 290 11.16 -7.52 -12.72
N ASP A 291 11.50 -6.37 -13.30
CA ASP A 291 11.56 -6.20 -14.76
C ASP A 291 12.70 -7.04 -15.39
N ARG A 292 13.78 -7.29 -14.66
CA ARG A 292 14.96 -8.04 -15.14
C ARG A 292 14.83 -9.54 -14.89
N LEU A 293 14.47 -9.94 -13.69
CA LEU A 293 14.42 -11.34 -13.27
C LEU A 293 13.10 -12.03 -13.59
N GLY A 294 12.05 -11.23 -13.82
CA GLY A 294 10.70 -11.74 -13.97
C GLY A 294 9.95 -11.89 -12.64
N ARG A 295 8.64 -12.05 -12.72
CA ARG A 295 7.72 -11.96 -11.55
C ARG A 295 7.83 -13.17 -10.63
N ARG A 296 7.91 -14.38 -11.19
CA ARG A 296 7.97 -15.63 -10.41
C ARG A 296 9.24 -15.71 -9.53
N PRO A 297 10.47 -15.53 -10.05
CA PRO A 297 11.66 -15.49 -9.22
C PRO A 297 11.59 -14.39 -8.16
N MET A 298 11.02 -13.23 -8.51
CA MET A 298 10.89 -12.13 -7.57
C MET A 298 9.96 -12.45 -6.39
N ILE A 299 8.84 -13.13 -6.64
CA ILE A 299 7.95 -13.63 -5.56
C ILE A 299 8.70 -14.61 -4.64
N TRP A 300 9.49 -15.53 -5.20
CA TRP A 300 10.31 -16.46 -4.45
C TRP A 300 11.33 -15.74 -3.55
N ILE A 301 12.10 -14.84 -4.11
CA ILE A 301 13.11 -14.05 -3.39
C ILE A 301 12.45 -13.24 -2.28
N SER A 302 11.33 -12.59 -2.56
CA SER A 302 10.67 -11.70 -1.60
C SER A 302 10.01 -12.41 -0.44
N ILE A 303 9.52 -13.63 -0.60
CA ILE A 303 8.82 -14.34 0.47
C ILE A 303 9.72 -15.42 1.08
N LEU A 304 10.18 -16.38 0.28
CA LEU A 304 11.05 -17.45 0.81
C LEU A 304 12.47 -16.97 1.10
N GLY A 305 12.97 -15.99 0.35
CA GLY A 305 14.28 -15.39 0.63
C GLY A 305 14.34 -14.68 1.98
N THR A 306 13.19 -14.21 2.50
CA THR A 306 13.13 -13.63 3.85
C THR A 306 13.11 -14.67 4.96
N LEU A 307 12.72 -15.91 4.69
CA LEU A 307 12.51 -16.96 5.69
C LEU A 307 13.70 -17.19 6.64
N PRO A 308 14.95 -17.34 6.18
CA PRO A 308 16.06 -17.56 7.11
C PRO A 308 16.27 -16.39 8.08
N PHE A 309 16.02 -15.16 7.61
CA PHE A 309 16.17 -13.94 8.41
C PHE A 309 15.02 -13.79 9.40
N THR A 310 13.78 -14.14 9.00
CA THR A 310 12.64 -14.11 9.90
C THR A 310 12.75 -15.16 10.99
N LEU A 311 13.24 -16.36 10.69
CA LEU A 311 13.47 -17.43 11.66
C LEU A 311 14.60 -17.07 12.65
N ALA A 312 15.63 -16.34 12.20
CA ALA A 312 16.74 -15.91 13.06
C ALA A 312 16.34 -14.75 13.98
N LEU A 313 15.41 -13.88 13.56
CA LEU A 313 15.06 -12.64 14.27
C LEU A 313 14.70 -12.83 15.74
N PRO A 314 13.85 -13.81 16.14
CA PRO A 314 13.49 -14.00 17.54
C PRO A 314 14.64 -14.44 18.45
N TYR A 315 15.76 -14.87 17.91
CA TYR A 315 16.93 -15.37 18.64
C TYR A 315 18.13 -14.43 18.58
N ALA A 316 18.03 -13.34 17.82
CA ALA A 316 19.07 -12.37 17.62
C ALA A 316 19.25 -11.46 18.85
N ASP A 317 20.47 -10.91 19.03
CA ASP A 317 20.71 -9.76 19.89
C ASP A 317 20.25 -8.45 19.24
N LEU A 318 20.39 -7.33 19.94
CA LEU A 318 19.91 -6.02 19.46
C LEU A 318 20.57 -5.60 18.13
N PHE A 319 21.89 -5.80 17.99
CA PHE A 319 22.60 -5.44 16.77
C PHE A 319 22.12 -6.27 15.58
N TRP A 320 22.07 -7.59 15.74
CA TRP A 320 21.59 -8.48 14.69
C TRP A 320 20.11 -8.31 14.39
N THR A 321 19.28 -7.98 15.40
CA THR A 321 17.87 -7.62 15.17
C THR A 321 17.75 -6.45 14.21
N GLY A 322 18.56 -5.39 14.39
CA GLY A 322 18.61 -4.25 13.47
C GLY A 322 19.05 -4.65 12.06
N VAL A 323 20.10 -5.46 11.93
CA VAL A 323 20.60 -5.94 10.63
C VAL A 323 19.55 -6.82 9.93
N LEU A 324 18.95 -7.76 10.66
CA LEU A 324 17.94 -8.68 10.10
C LEU A 324 16.69 -7.93 9.65
N THR A 325 16.22 -6.94 10.40
CA THR A 325 15.05 -6.13 10.01
C THR A 325 15.29 -5.31 8.75
N ILE A 326 16.51 -4.79 8.53
CA ILE A 326 16.88 -4.12 7.28
C ILE A 326 16.79 -5.12 6.11
N ILE A 327 17.38 -6.31 6.24
CA ILE A 327 17.36 -7.33 5.18
C ILE A 327 15.92 -7.78 4.89
N ILE A 328 15.13 -8.04 5.94
CA ILE A 328 13.71 -8.41 5.82
C ILE A 328 12.93 -7.31 5.10
N GLY A 329 13.10 -6.04 5.49
CA GLY A 329 12.44 -4.91 4.87
C GLY A 329 12.76 -4.78 3.38
N LEU A 330 14.03 -4.86 3.00
CA LEU A 330 14.49 -4.82 1.61
C LEU A 330 13.90 -5.95 0.76
N LEU A 331 13.90 -7.17 1.27
CA LEU A 331 13.42 -8.34 0.52
C LEU A 331 11.90 -8.37 0.40
N MET A 332 11.17 -8.13 1.49
CA MET A 332 9.70 -8.21 1.51
C MET A 332 9.01 -7.15 0.65
N ALA A 333 9.66 -6.01 0.45
CA ALA A 333 9.03 -4.85 -0.20
C ALA A 333 8.61 -5.13 -1.65
N SER A 334 9.36 -5.98 -2.37
CA SER A 334 9.13 -6.28 -3.79
C SER A 334 8.03 -7.32 -4.06
N ALA A 335 7.54 -8.04 -3.04
CA ALA A 335 6.55 -9.11 -3.23
C ALA A 335 5.22 -8.59 -3.78
N PHE A 336 4.69 -7.49 -3.23
CA PHE A 336 3.35 -7.01 -3.58
C PHE A 336 3.21 -6.59 -5.05
N PRO A 337 4.10 -5.75 -5.62
CA PRO A 337 4.03 -5.41 -7.04
C PRO A 337 4.11 -6.64 -7.95
N ALA A 338 4.99 -7.59 -7.65
CA ALA A 338 5.16 -8.80 -8.43
C ALA A 338 3.91 -9.70 -8.40
N ILE A 339 3.29 -9.87 -7.22
CA ILE A 339 2.04 -10.61 -7.03
C ILE A 339 0.90 -9.94 -7.80
N LEU A 340 0.75 -8.62 -7.70
CA LEU A 340 -0.31 -7.87 -8.36
C LEU A 340 -0.22 -7.96 -9.89
N VAL A 341 0.98 -7.81 -10.45
CA VAL A 341 1.19 -7.95 -11.89
C VAL A 341 0.90 -9.38 -12.35
N PHE A 342 1.31 -10.40 -11.58
CA PHE A 342 0.98 -11.79 -11.87
C PHE A 342 -0.55 -12.02 -11.85
N ALA A 343 -1.25 -11.45 -10.88
CA ALA A 343 -2.72 -11.53 -10.80
C ALA A 343 -3.41 -10.88 -12.00
N HIS A 344 -2.91 -9.76 -12.51
CA HIS A 344 -3.40 -9.15 -13.76
C HIS A 344 -3.19 -10.05 -14.97
N GLU A 345 -2.13 -10.85 -14.99
CA GLU A 345 -1.90 -11.83 -16.04
C GLU A 345 -2.85 -13.03 -15.95
N VAL A 346 -3.22 -13.45 -14.74
CA VAL A 346 -4.18 -14.53 -14.51
C VAL A 346 -5.60 -14.10 -14.90
N MET A 347 -5.94 -12.82 -14.70
CA MET A 347 -7.26 -12.25 -14.98
C MET A 347 -7.17 -11.04 -15.92
N PRO A 348 -6.82 -11.24 -17.20
CA PRO A 348 -6.70 -10.14 -18.16
C PRO A 348 -8.06 -9.45 -18.37
N GLY A 349 -8.02 -8.14 -18.62
CA GLY A 349 -9.23 -7.33 -18.86
C GLY A 349 -10.00 -6.91 -17.59
N ARG A 350 -9.61 -7.36 -16.38
CA ARG A 350 -10.26 -7.04 -15.10
C ARG A 350 -9.33 -6.29 -14.14
N VAL A 351 -8.50 -5.41 -14.67
CA VAL A 351 -7.42 -4.74 -13.92
C VAL A 351 -7.94 -4.03 -12.66
N GLY A 352 -9.02 -3.26 -12.77
CA GLY A 352 -9.61 -2.55 -11.63
C GLY A 352 -10.14 -3.48 -10.54
N PHE A 353 -10.87 -4.55 -10.93
CA PHE A 353 -11.37 -5.55 -9.99
C PHE A 353 -10.23 -6.29 -9.26
N VAL A 354 -9.21 -6.74 -10.01
CA VAL A 354 -8.06 -7.45 -9.45
C VAL A 354 -7.29 -6.54 -8.51
N SER A 355 -6.96 -5.31 -8.91
CA SER A 355 -6.28 -4.36 -8.04
C SER A 355 -7.07 -4.08 -6.77
N GLY A 356 -8.35 -3.77 -6.87
CA GLY A 356 -9.21 -3.51 -5.71
C GLY A 356 -9.29 -4.70 -4.76
N MET A 357 -9.42 -5.91 -5.29
CA MET A 357 -9.45 -7.15 -4.51
C MET A 357 -8.10 -7.36 -3.77
N PHE A 358 -6.97 -7.23 -4.47
CA PHE A 358 -5.65 -7.48 -3.88
C PHE A 358 -5.26 -6.40 -2.87
N PHE A 359 -5.52 -5.13 -3.14
CA PHE A 359 -5.29 -4.05 -2.17
C PHE A 359 -6.21 -4.18 -0.95
N GLY A 360 -7.52 -4.39 -1.17
CA GLY A 360 -8.48 -4.57 -0.07
C GLY A 360 -8.12 -5.75 0.82
N PHE A 361 -7.78 -6.89 0.24
CA PHE A 361 -7.32 -8.07 1.00
C PHE A 361 -6.00 -7.81 1.73
N SER A 362 -5.03 -7.13 1.11
CA SER A 362 -3.74 -6.84 1.73
C SER A 362 -3.88 -6.09 3.04
N PHE A 363 -4.58 -4.98 3.03
CA PHE A 363 -4.77 -4.15 4.21
C PHE A 363 -5.71 -4.82 5.21
N GLY A 364 -6.82 -5.41 4.75
CA GLY A 364 -7.77 -6.09 5.61
C GLY A 364 -7.15 -7.27 6.37
N LEU A 365 -6.34 -8.10 5.69
CA LEU A 365 -5.62 -9.21 6.32
C LEU A 365 -4.52 -8.72 7.28
N GLY A 366 -3.84 -7.62 6.95
CA GLY A 366 -2.87 -6.99 7.85
C GLY A 366 -3.53 -6.54 9.16
N GLY A 367 -4.68 -5.87 9.07
CA GLY A 367 -5.45 -5.44 10.23
C GLY A 367 -5.99 -6.59 11.08
N LEU A 368 -6.58 -7.60 10.43
CA LEU A 368 -7.03 -8.82 11.13
C LEU A 368 -5.85 -9.55 11.79
N GLY A 369 -4.72 -9.66 11.07
CA GLY A 369 -3.50 -10.23 11.61
C GLY A 369 -3.02 -9.48 12.85
N ALA A 370 -3.03 -8.15 12.83
CA ALA A 370 -2.65 -7.33 13.98
C ALA A 370 -3.58 -7.57 15.19
N ALA A 371 -4.90 -7.67 14.99
CA ALA A 371 -5.84 -7.97 16.06
C ALA A 371 -5.60 -9.37 16.67
N VAL A 372 -5.38 -10.39 15.85
CA VAL A 372 -5.07 -11.76 16.31
C VAL A 372 -3.73 -11.80 17.04
N MET A 373 -2.70 -11.12 16.52
CA MET A 373 -1.39 -11.06 17.14
C MET A 373 -1.42 -10.32 18.47
N GLY A 374 -2.20 -9.25 18.60
CA GLY A 374 -2.41 -8.55 19.86
C GLY A 374 -3.03 -9.47 20.92
N TRP A 375 -4.07 -10.21 20.54
CA TRP A 375 -4.69 -11.20 21.41
C TRP A 375 -3.71 -12.31 21.84
N LEU A 376 -2.92 -12.83 20.91
CA LEU A 376 -1.87 -13.84 21.23
C LEU A 376 -0.77 -13.26 22.14
N ALA A 377 -0.44 -11.97 21.97
CA ALA A 377 0.56 -11.30 22.80
C ALA A 377 0.08 -11.14 24.25
N ASP A 378 -1.20 -10.85 24.46
CA ASP A 378 -1.79 -10.79 25.80
C ASP A 378 -1.78 -12.14 26.51
N LEU A 379 -1.93 -13.24 25.76
CA LEU A 379 -1.92 -14.60 26.32
C LEU A 379 -0.53 -15.17 26.56
N ASN A 380 0.44 -14.91 25.66
CA ASN A 380 1.72 -15.63 25.62
C ASN A 380 2.96 -14.71 25.60
N GLY A 381 2.76 -13.37 25.62
CA GLY A 381 3.83 -12.39 25.47
C GLY A 381 4.26 -12.12 24.04
N MET A 382 4.93 -10.99 23.86
CA MET A 382 5.34 -10.51 22.52
C MET A 382 6.40 -11.42 21.87
N SER A 383 7.31 -11.97 22.66
CA SER A 383 8.34 -12.91 22.17
C SER A 383 7.75 -14.14 21.50
N PHE A 384 6.66 -14.70 22.04
CA PHE A 384 5.94 -15.81 21.42
C PHE A 384 5.35 -15.43 20.07
N VAL A 385 4.72 -14.24 19.98
CA VAL A 385 4.14 -13.76 18.72
C VAL A 385 5.22 -13.63 17.64
N TYR A 386 6.41 -13.14 17.98
CA TYR A 386 7.52 -13.03 17.04
C TYR A 386 8.05 -14.37 16.59
N GLN A 387 8.14 -15.36 17.50
CA GLN A 387 8.49 -16.73 17.16
C GLN A 387 7.45 -17.36 16.20
N LEU A 388 6.16 -17.20 16.50
CA LEU A 388 5.08 -17.72 15.65
C LEU A 388 5.10 -17.06 14.26
N CYS A 389 5.17 -15.73 14.21
CA CYS A 389 5.16 -14.97 12.96
C CYS A 389 6.40 -15.27 12.09
N SER A 390 7.54 -15.65 12.70
CA SER A 390 8.77 -15.97 11.95
C SER A 390 8.58 -17.12 10.96
N PHE A 391 7.60 -17.99 11.18
CA PHE A 391 7.25 -19.12 10.29
C PHE A 391 6.31 -18.72 9.14
N LEU A 392 5.66 -17.56 9.17
CA LEU A 392 4.73 -17.15 8.11
C LEU A 392 5.32 -17.22 6.70
N PRO A 393 6.58 -16.82 6.44
CA PRO A 393 7.17 -16.90 5.11
C PRO A 393 7.30 -18.33 4.57
N ILE A 394 7.17 -19.39 5.39
CA ILE A 394 7.10 -20.79 4.93
C ILE A 394 5.93 -21.00 3.96
N LEU A 395 4.82 -20.26 4.15
CA LEU A 395 3.71 -20.28 3.21
C LEU A 395 4.14 -19.86 1.80
N GLY A 396 5.29 -19.19 1.67
CA GLY A 396 5.93 -18.91 0.39
C GLY A 396 6.24 -20.16 -0.45
N LEU A 397 6.34 -21.35 0.16
CA LEU A 397 6.50 -22.61 -0.56
C LEU A 397 5.40 -22.87 -1.58
N VAL A 398 4.18 -22.37 -1.34
CA VAL A 398 3.09 -22.51 -2.32
C VAL A 398 3.37 -21.80 -3.65
N ALA A 399 4.35 -20.89 -3.69
CA ALA A 399 4.80 -20.26 -4.94
C ALA A 399 5.37 -21.30 -5.95
N CYS A 400 5.76 -22.52 -5.52
CA CYS A 400 6.18 -23.58 -6.42
C CYS A 400 5.09 -23.95 -7.44
N PHE A 401 3.82 -23.77 -7.10
CA PHE A 401 2.68 -24.04 -7.97
C PHE A 401 2.38 -22.90 -8.97
N LEU A 402 3.10 -21.75 -8.88
CA LEU A 402 2.97 -20.66 -9.85
C LEU A 402 3.64 -21.06 -11.17
N PRO A 403 2.91 -21.10 -12.29
CA PRO A 403 3.46 -21.44 -13.61
C PRO A 403 4.23 -20.26 -14.22
N ASP A 404 4.97 -20.54 -15.27
CA ASP A 404 5.31 -19.52 -16.24
C ASP A 404 4.05 -19.21 -17.08
N MET A 405 3.53 -17.99 -16.94
CA MET A 405 2.26 -17.60 -17.57
C MET A 405 2.31 -17.64 -19.10
N VAL A 406 3.47 -17.42 -19.71
CA VAL A 406 3.63 -17.52 -21.17
C VAL A 406 3.50 -18.98 -21.62
N ALA A 407 4.18 -19.88 -20.92
CA ALA A 407 4.13 -21.31 -21.20
C ALA A 407 2.73 -21.90 -20.92
N GLU A 408 2.11 -21.46 -19.80
CA GLU A 408 0.77 -21.91 -19.40
C GLU A 408 -0.30 -21.53 -20.43
N ARG A 409 -0.31 -20.28 -20.92
CA ARG A 409 -1.23 -19.83 -21.96
C ARG A 409 -1.06 -20.61 -23.26
N ARG A 410 0.18 -20.81 -23.73
CA ARG A 410 0.47 -21.61 -24.94
C ARG A 410 -0.07 -23.03 -24.84
N LYS A 411 -0.03 -23.63 -23.65
CA LYS A 411 -0.57 -24.97 -23.40
C LYS A 411 -2.07 -25.04 -23.67
N TYR A 412 -2.83 -24.06 -23.15
CA TYR A 412 -4.30 -24.04 -23.33
C TYR A 412 -4.74 -23.60 -24.74
N GLN A 413 -3.99 -22.70 -25.37
CA GLN A 413 -4.26 -22.31 -26.78
C GLN A 413 -4.03 -23.45 -27.79
N ARG A 414 -3.17 -24.42 -27.47
CA ARG A 414 -2.94 -25.60 -28.31
C ARG A 414 -3.95 -26.75 -28.05
N ALA A 415 -4.63 -26.69 -26.92
CA ALA A 415 -5.60 -27.72 -26.52
C ALA A 415 -7.04 -27.40 -26.95
N ASN A 416 -7.32 -26.16 -27.36
CA ASN A 416 -8.56 -25.68 -27.96
C ASN A 416 -8.37 -25.44 -29.46
#